data_e9fa998470a9d092f3affbeea2ed041d
#
_entry.id   e9fa998470a9d092f3affbeea2ed041d
#
_cell.length_a   1.000
_cell.length_b   1.000
_cell.length_c   1.000
_cell.angle_alpha   90.00
_cell.angle_beta   90.00
_cell.angle_gamma   90.00
#
_symmetry.space_group_name_H-M   'P 1'
#
loop_
_entity.id
_entity.type
_entity.pdbx_description
1 polymer ?
#
loop_
_entity_poly.entity_id
_entity_poly.type
_entity_poly.pdbx_seq_one_letter_code
_entity_poly.pdbx_strand_id
1 'polypeptide(L)' 'MTLEQFFEGKPRGAKIALARHLGITKQWMAAIITGRGQASAEVCAAIERYTKGKVLRATLRPDLFGELK' A
#
# COMPACT_ATOMS: atom_id res chain seq x y z
N MET A 1 1.08 1.06 -10.79
CA MET A 1 2.34 1.02 -10.01
C MET A 1 2.11 0.26 -8.72
N THR A 2 3.04 -0.60 -8.35
CA THR A 2 2.93 -1.29 -7.07
C THR A 2 3.42 -0.38 -5.95
N LEU A 3 3.08 -0.76 -4.72
CA LEU A 3 3.51 0.02 -3.57
C LEU A 3 5.04 0.01 -3.43
N GLU A 4 5.65 -1.12 -3.76
CA GLU A 4 7.10 -1.22 -3.75
C GLU A 4 7.72 -0.25 -4.75
N GLN A 5 7.14 -0.17 -5.95
CA GLN A 5 7.62 0.76 -6.97
C GLN A 5 7.42 2.21 -6.52
N PHE A 6 6.33 2.48 -5.82
CA PHE A 6 6.06 3.83 -5.33
C PHE A 6 7.15 4.30 -4.38
N PHE A 7 7.66 3.39 -3.54
CA PHE A 7 8.69 3.75 -2.58
C PHE A 7 10.10 3.65 -3.12
N GLU A 8 10.26 3.17 -4.32
CA GLU A 8 11.57 3.07 -4.94
C GLU A 8 12.19 4.45 -5.06
N GLY A 9 13.43 4.60 -4.57
CA GLY A 9 14.11 5.89 -4.60
C GLY A 9 13.72 6.83 -3.47
N LYS A 10 12.76 6.47 -2.63
CA LYS A 10 12.36 7.31 -1.51
C LYS A 10 13.08 6.88 -0.24
N PRO A 11 13.28 7.80 0.71
CA PRO A 11 13.96 7.45 1.96
C PRO A 11 13.09 6.53 2.81
N ARG A 12 13.75 5.80 3.72
CA ARG A 12 13.06 4.87 4.63
C ARG A 12 11.95 5.56 5.42
N GLY A 13 12.16 6.82 5.78
CA GLY A 13 11.17 7.57 6.53
C GLY A 13 9.82 7.68 5.84
N ALA A 14 9.79 7.59 4.50
CA ALA A 14 8.54 7.66 3.76
C ALA A 14 7.64 6.46 4.08
N LYS A 15 8.23 5.27 4.20
CA LYS A 15 7.46 4.06 4.55
C LYS A 15 6.92 4.16 5.97
N ILE A 16 7.75 4.65 6.88
CA ILE A 16 7.34 4.80 8.28
C ILE A 16 6.22 5.84 8.39
N ALA A 17 6.30 6.91 7.62
CA ALA A 17 5.27 7.94 7.63
C ALA A 17 3.92 7.37 7.17
N LEU A 18 3.95 6.55 6.12
CA LEU A 18 2.73 5.93 5.64
C LEU A 18 2.15 4.96 6.67
N ALA A 19 3.01 4.16 7.30
CA ALA A 19 2.56 3.23 8.34
C ALA A 19 1.87 3.96 9.47
N ARG A 20 2.42 5.09 9.89
CA ARG A 20 1.79 5.92 10.93
C ARG A 20 0.46 6.48 10.48
N HIS A 21 0.41 6.94 9.24
CA HIS A 21 -0.82 7.49 8.68
C HIS A 21 -1.93 6.43 8.67
N LEU A 22 -1.56 5.19 8.38
CA LEU A 22 -2.52 4.09 8.34
C LEU A 22 -2.81 3.49 9.70
N GLY A 23 -2.02 3.81 10.70
CA GLY A 23 -2.18 3.26 12.04
C GLY A 23 -1.75 1.80 12.16
N ILE A 24 -0.80 1.38 11.36
CA ILE A 24 -0.29 0.01 11.36
C ILE A 24 1.19 0.00 11.74
N THR A 25 1.70 -1.18 12.08
CA THR A 25 3.11 -1.30 12.44
C THR A 25 3.98 -1.26 11.19
N LYS A 26 5.25 -0.91 11.37
CA LYS A 26 6.18 -0.91 10.25
C LYS A 26 6.42 -2.32 9.72
N GLN A 27 6.33 -3.33 10.59
CA GLN A 27 6.43 -4.72 10.16
C GLN A 27 5.28 -5.10 9.24
N TRP A 28 4.07 -4.68 9.59
CA TRP A 28 2.91 -4.96 8.76
C TRP A 28 3.00 -4.20 7.44
N MET A 29 3.48 -2.95 7.50
CA MET A 29 3.70 -2.15 6.30
C MET A 29 4.68 -2.86 5.36
N ALA A 30 5.78 -3.38 5.91
CA ALA A 30 6.76 -4.10 5.11
C ALA A 30 6.14 -5.35 4.48
N ALA A 31 5.31 -6.06 5.21
CA ALA A 31 4.64 -7.25 4.69
C ALA A 31 3.71 -6.89 3.53
N ILE A 32 3.01 -5.78 3.64
CA ILE A 32 2.12 -5.32 2.56
C ILE A 32 2.94 -4.95 1.32
N ILE A 33 4.04 -4.24 1.53
CA ILE A 33 4.90 -3.79 0.41
C ILE A 33 5.48 -4.98 -0.34
N THR A 34 5.92 -6.01 0.37
CA THR A 34 6.53 -7.17 -0.26
C THR A 34 5.52 -8.20 -0.74
N GLY A 35 4.24 -7.99 -0.47
CA GLY A 35 3.19 -8.88 -0.91
C GLY A 35 2.94 -10.06 0.01
N ARG A 36 3.59 -10.11 1.16
CA ARG A 36 3.39 -11.19 2.12
C ARG A 36 2.11 -11.02 2.94
N GLY A 37 1.74 -9.77 3.18
CA GLY A 37 0.54 -9.48 3.94
C GLY A 37 -0.51 -8.88 3.03
N GLN A 38 -1.77 -9.08 3.38
CA GLN A 38 -2.87 -8.53 2.61
C GLN A 38 -3.48 -7.38 3.37
N ALA A 39 -3.49 -6.20 2.74
CA ALA A 39 -4.10 -5.03 3.34
C ALA A 39 -5.61 -5.18 3.32
N SER A 40 -6.28 -4.66 4.35
CA SER A 40 -7.74 -4.64 4.36
C SER A 40 -8.26 -3.68 3.31
N ALA A 41 -9.55 -3.77 3.00
CA ALA A 41 -10.15 -2.87 2.02
C ALA A 41 -9.96 -1.41 2.41
N GLU A 42 -10.11 -1.11 3.70
CA GLU A 42 -9.91 0.25 4.19
C GLU A 42 -8.49 0.73 4.00
N VAL A 43 -7.52 -0.13 4.31
CA VAL A 43 -6.11 0.22 4.16
C VAL A 43 -5.78 0.41 2.68
N CYS A 44 -6.31 -0.44 1.81
CA CYS A 44 -6.09 -0.30 0.38
C CYS A 44 -6.62 1.05 -0.14
N ALA A 45 -7.82 1.43 0.28
CA ALA A 45 -8.40 2.70 -0.13
C ALA A 45 -7.59 3.87 0.41
N ALA A 46 -7.10 3.75 1.65
CA ALA A 46 -6.28 4.80 2.24
C ALA A 46 -4.96 4.96 1.50
N ILE A 47 -4.35 3.85 1.10
CA ILE A 47 -3.09 3.89 0.34
C ILE A 47 -3.31 4.53 -1.02
N GLU A 48 -4.41 4.16 -1.69
CA GLU A 48 -4.73 4.76 -2.98
C GLU A 48 -4.87 6.27 -2.86
N ARG A 49 -5.57 6.71 -1.82
CA ARG A 49 -5.76 8.14 -1.58
C ARG A 49 -4.44 8.83 -1.21
N TYR A 50 -3.65 8.18 -0.37
CA TYR A 50 -2.37 8.73 0.06
C TYR A 50 -1.43 8.93 -1.13
N THR A 51 -1.43 7.99 -2.06
CA THR A 51 -0.56 8.04 -3.24
C THR A 51 -1.19 8.81 -4.40
N LYS A 52 -2.35 9.40 -4.18
CA LYS A 52 -3.08 10.16 -5.20
C LYS A 52 -3.36 9.32 -6.44
N GLY A 53 -3.70 8.06 -6.21
CA GLY A 53 -4.05 7.15 -7.28
C GLY A 53 -2.89 6.48 -7.98
N LYS A 54 -1.67 6.75 -7.56
CA LYS A 54 -0.50 6.11 -8.18
C LYS A 54 -0.45 4.62 -7.82
N VAL A 55 -0.90 4.26 -6.63
CA VAL A 55 -1.02 2.86 -6.22
C VAL A 55 -2.50 2.59 -6.05
N LEU A 56 -3.08 1.88 -6.99
CA LEU A 56 -4.51 1.61 -6.98
C LEU A 56 -4.83 0.49 -5.98
N ARG A 57 -6.01 0.57 -5.36
CA ARG A 57 -6.43 -0.48 -4.44
C ARG A 57 -6.53 -1.83 -5.14
N ALA A 58 -6.89 -1.83 -6.44
CA ALA A 58 -6.94 -3.07 -7.21
C ALA A 58 -5.56 -3.69 -7.38
N THR A 59 -4.52 -2.88 -7.40
CA THR A 59 -3.16 -3.39 -7.46
C THR A 59 -2.79 -4.09 -6.16
N LEU A 60 -3.28 -3.56 -5.02
CA LEU A 60 -2.99 -4.13 -3.71
C LEU A 60 -3.81 -5.39 -3.42
N ARG A 61 -5.08 -5.36 -3.78
CA ARG A 61 -5.99 -6.46 -3.53
C ARG A 61 -6.86 -6.74 -4.75
N PRO A 62 -6.29 -7.34 -5.79
CA PRO A 62 -7.09 -7.64 -6.99
C PRO A 62 -8.22 -8.62 -6.72
N ASP A 63 -8.10 -9.41 -5.65
CA ASP A 63 -9.16 -10.33 -5.26
C ASP A 63 -10.41 -9.59 -4.77
N LEU A 64 -10.24 -8.38 -4.27
CA LEU A 64 -11.37 -7.58 -3.77
C LEU A 64 -11.84 -6.55 -4.79
N PHE A 65 -10.92 -5.93 -5.52
CA PHE A 65 -11.23 -4.79 -6.37
C PHE A 65 -10.93 -5.04 -7.84
N GLY A 66 -10.39 -6.16 -8.12
CA GLY A 66 -9.95 -6.49 -9.44
C GLY A 66 -11.03 -6.65 -10.37
N GLU A 67 -10.93 -6.52 -10.62
CA GLU A 67 -11.32 -6.65 -11.59
C GLU A 67 -11.35 -6.46 -12.75
N LEU A 68 -10.88 -6.39 -13.03
CA LEU A 68 -10.93 -6.07 -13.91
C LEU A 68 -10.84 -6.49 -14.97
N LYS A 69 -10.94 -6.84 -15.27
CA LYS A 69 -10.88 -7.12 -16.12
C LYS A 69 -10.94 -6.67 -16.68
#